data_fb25c8dc9f2978acb5b14271a7a6c5a3
#
_entry.id   fb25c8dc9f2978acb5b14271a7a6c5a3
#
_cell.length_a   1.000
_cell.length_b   1.000
_cell.length_c   1.000
_cell.angle_alpha   90.00
_cell.angle_beta   90.00
_cell.angle_gamma   90.00
#
_symmetry.space_group_name_H-M   'P 1'
#
loop_
_entity.id
_entity.type
_entity.pdbx_description
1 polymer ?
#
loop_
_entity_poly.entity_id
_entity_poly.type
_entity_poly.pdbx_seq_one_letter_code
_entity_poly.pdbx_strand_id
1 'polypeptide(L)'
;WYGKFQALRGVSSRIRQGLITALIGPSGCGKTTYLRCFNRMNERFPGVRIEGQVRIMNKNVYDPDVSLIELRKAVGMVFQRPNPMPLSIYDNVAFGLRIHSPRGTVSRREDREAIEKALTEVFLFDQVKDHMNRKATDLPLEQQQKLCIARLLPLKPEVLLMDEPCSALDAAGTEAVENLLRSLKERYTIIIVTHNMAQARRLSDECIYMLSGEMIEHAPTASLFLTPGDKRTEEYIEGRYG
;
A
#
# COMPACT_ATOMS: atom_id res chain seq x y z
N TRP A 1 3.09 -8.69 18.62
CA TRP A 1 2.20 -9.69 19.19
C TRP A 1 0.76 -9.23 19.12
N TYR A 2 -0.16 -10.17 18.99
CA TYR A 2 -1.59 -9.99 19.23
C TYR A 2 -1.93 -10.83 20.47
N GLY A 3 -2.06 -10.17 21.63
CA GLY A 3 -2.13 -10.87 22.90
C GLY A 3 -0.91 -11.77 23.16
N LYS A 4 -1.12 -13.09 23.23
CA LYS A 4 -0.05 -14.08 23.41
C LYS A 4 0.58 -14.56 22.08
N PHE A 5 -0.06 -14.28 20.95
CA PHE A 5 0.40 -14.77 19.64
C PHE A 5 1.46 -13.85 19.05
N GLN A 6 2.65 -14.39 18.80
CA GLN A 6 3.74 -13.67 18.13
C GLN A 6 3.61 -13.78 16.63
N ALA A 7 3.08 -12.73 16.01
CA ALA A 7 2.82 -12.69 14.57
C ALA A 7 4.06 -12.38 13.73
N LEU A 8 5.04 -11.67 14.29
CA LEU A 8 6.33 -11.38 13.63
C LEU A 8 7.48 -11.75 14.57
N ARG A 9 8.53 -12.36 14.02
CA ARG A 9 9.67 -12.92 14.76
C ARG A 9 10.97 -12.42 14.17
N GLY A 10 11.62 -11.43 14.81
CA GLY A 10 12.93 -10.94 14.42
C GLY A 10 13.03 -10.45 12.96
N VAL A 11 11.96 -9.87 12.42
CA VAL A 11 11.94 -9.37 11.04
C VAL A 11 12.76 -8.08 10.96
N SER A 12 13.83 -8.10 10.15
CA SER A 12 14.65 -6.92 9.87
C SER A 12 14.90 -6.79 8.37
N SER A 13 14.55 -5.65 7.79
CA SER A 13 14.73 -5.39 6.36
C SER A 13 15.05 -3.93 6.10
N ARG A 14 15.51 -3.64 4.90
CA ARG A 14 15.73 -2.28 4.40
C ARG A 14 15.00 -2.11 3.08
N ILE A 15 13.90 -1.38 3.10
CA ILE A 15 13.14 -1.01 1.90
C ILE A 15 13.85 0.16 1.21
N ARG A 16 14.13 0.02 -0.08
CA ARG A 16 14.77 1.08 -0.87
C ARG A 16 13.73 2.08 -1.36
N GLN A 17 14.06 3.36 -1.26
CA GLN A 17 13.21 4.45 -1.76
C GLN A 17 13.07 4.39 -3.29
N GLY A 18 11.87 4.74 -3.78
CA GLY A 18 11.59 4.80 -5.22
C GLY A 18 11.46 3.44 -5.90
N LEU A 19 11.37 2.35 -5.14
CA LEU A 19 11.17 1.01 -5.66
C LEU A 19 9.81 0.44 -5.24
N ILE A 20 9.38 -0.58 -5.99
CA ILE A 20 8.27 -1.44 -5.59
C ILE A 20 8.86 -2.68 -4.90
N THR A 21 8.59 -2.85 -3.62
CA THR A 21 8.96 -4.05 -2.85
C THR A 21 7.74 -4.92 -2.63
N ALA A 22 7.74 -6.15 -3.15
CA ALA A 22 6.68 -7.10 -2.92
C ALA A 22 6.92 -7.94 -1.66
N LEU A 23 5.87 -8.13 -0.87
CA LEU A 23 5.83 -9.09 0.24
C LEU A 23 5.07 -10.33 -0.21
N ILE A 24 5.74 -11.46 -0.30
CA ILE A 24 5.18 -12.74 -0.72
C ILE A 24 5.28 -13.78 0.40
N GLY A 25 4.49 -14.83 0.31
CA GLY A 25 4.45 -15.90 1.30
C GLY A 25 3.05 -16.47 1.49
N PRO A 26 2.91 -17.61 2.17
CA PRO A 26 1.62 -18.26 2.40
C PRO A 26 0.65 -17.38 3.20
N SER A 27 -0.64 -17.70 3.13
CA SER A 27 -1.66 -17.01 3.92
C SER A 27 -1.36 -17.13 5.41
N GLY A 28 -1.56 -16.04 6.15
CA GLY A 28 -1.31 -16.02 7.61
C GLY A 28 0.16 -15.92 8.04
N CYS A 29 1.14 -15.87 7.13
CA CYS A 29 2.56 -15.81 7.51
C CYS A 29 3.03 -14.44 8.06
N GLY A 30 2.15 -13.42 8.15
CA GLY A 30 2.49 -12.13 8.77
C GLY A 30 2.67 -10.95 7.82
N LYS A 31 2.51 -11.08 6.48
CA LYS A 31 2.70 -10.02 5.49
C LYS A 31 1.93 -8.72 5.80
N THR A 32 0.63 -8.83 5.98
CA THR A 32 -0.24 -7.69 6.33
C THR A 32 0.13 -7.10 7.70
N THR A 33 0.52 -7.93 8.67
CA THR A 33 0.99 -7.46 9.98
C THR A 33 2.28 -6.65 9.81
N TYR A 34 3.23 -7.14 9.02
CA TYR A 34 4.47 -6.43 8.72
C TYR A 34 4.18 -5.12 7.97
N LEU A 35 3.35 -5.15 6.91
CA LEU A 35 2.94 -3.95 6.17
C LEU A 35 2.36 -2.87 7.09
N ARG A 36 1.49 -3.25 8.03
CA ARG A 36 0.83 -2.33 8.97
C ARG A 36 1.74 -1.77 10.06
N CYS A 37 2.96 -2.29 10.22
CA CYS A 37 3.94 -1.70 11.13
C CYS A 37 4.41 -0.31 10.64
N PHE A 38 4.47 -0.08 9.33
CA PHE A 38 4.97 1.19 8.77
C PHE A 38 4.06 2.39 9.08
N ASN A 39 2.74 2.19 9.24
CA ASN A 39 1.78 3.26 9.55
C ASN A 39 1.06 3.08 10.89
N ARG A 40 1.55 2.17 11.73
CA ARG A 40 1.01 1.88 13.06
C ARG A 40 -0.47 1.46 13.04
N MET A 41 -0.93 0.82 11.96
CA MET A 41 -2.31 0.35 11.87
C MET A 41 -2.59 -0.86 12.76
N ASN A 42 -1.57 -1.62 13.16
CA ASN A 42 -1.72 -2.74 14.09
C ASN A 42 -2.22 -2.29 15.48
N GLU A 43 -1.91 -1.06 15.91
CA GLU A 43 -2.35 -0.52 17.20
C GLU A 43 -3.87 -0.32 17.31
N ARG A 44 -4.63 -0.47 16.21
CA ARG A 44 -6.10 -0.47 16.23
C ARG A 44 -6.69 -1.74 16.83
N PHE A 45 -5.89 -2.79 16.98
CA PHE A 45 -6.34 -4.04 17.58
C PHE A 45 -5.98 -4.04 19.09
N PRO A 46 -6.91 -4.44 19.97
CA PRO A 46 -6.63 -4.50 21.41
C PRO A 46 -5.56 -5.56 21.71
N GLY A 47 -4.69 -5.26 22.67
CA GLY A 47 -3.65 -6.19 23.12
C GLY A 47 -2.47 -6.36 22.16
N VAL A 48 -2.31 -5.45 21.19
CA VAL A 48 -1.10 -5.42 20.33
C VAL A 48 0.09 -4.92 21.13
N ARG A 49 1.20 -5.68 21.03
CA ARG A 49 2.51 -5.30 21.55
C ARG A 49 3.53 -5.36 20.42
N ILE A 50 4.34 -4.31 20.30
CA ILE A 50 5.35 -4.16 19.27
C ILE A 50 6.70 -3.95 19.96
N GLU A 51 7.71 -4.71 19.52
CA GLU A 51 9.09 -4.58 19.95
C GLU A 51 9.97 -4.42 18.72
N GLY A 52 11.04 -3.62 18.83
CA GLY A 52 11.91 -3.27 17.73
C GLY A 52 11.66 -1.85 17.21
N GLN A 53 12.16 -1.55 16.03
CA GLN A 53 12.11 -0.22 15.43
C GLN A 53 11.67 -0.31 13.98
N VAL A 54 10.85 0.65 13.56
CA VAL A 54 10.54 0.89 12.15
C VAL A 54 10.92 2.34 11.84
N ARG A 55 11.87 2.53 10.96
CA ARG A 55 12.38 3.86 10.61
C ARG A 55 11.91 4.27 9.22
N ILE A 56 11.33 5.47 9.14
CA ILE A 56 10.98 6.13 7.88
C ILE A 56 11.67 7.50 7.91
N MET A 57 12.44 7.82 6.87
CA MET A 57 13.24 9.05 6.82
C MET A 57 14.10 9.27 8.09
N ASN A 58 14.76 8.22 8.54
CA ASN A 58 15.61 8.18 9.74
C ASN A 58 14.89 8.38 11.08
N LYS A 59 13.56 8.55 11.12
CA LYS A 59 12.76 8.69 12.32
C LYS A 59 12.06 7.36 12.64
N ASN A 60 12.18 6.88 13.88
CA ASN A 60 11.44 5.68 14.31
C ASN A 60 9.95 6.04 14.48
N VAL A 61 9.08 5.33 13.77
CA VAL A 61 7.64 5.62 13.78
C VAL A 61 6.96 5.34 15.12
N TYR A 62 7.63 4.62 16.03
CA TYR A 62 7.13 4.29 17.35
C TYR A 62 7.65 5.23 18.46
N ASP A 63 8.42 6.26 18.13
CA ASP A 63 8.86 7.23 19.12
C ASP A 63 7.65 8.01 19.69
N PRO A 64 7.67 8.36 20.99
CA PRO A 64 6.51 8.97 21.68
C PRO A 64 6.06 10.31 21.07
N ASP A 65 6.97 11.04 20.43
CA ASP A 65 6.73 12.35 19.81
C ASP A 65 6.17 12.24 18.38
N VAL A 66 6.01 11.05 17.83
CA VAL A 66 5.50 10.85 16.47
C VAL A 66 3.98 11.01 16.42
N SER A 67 3.54 12.04 15.72
CA SER A 67 2.11 12.24 15.41
C SER A 67 1.61 11.16 14.48
N LEU A 68 0.59 10.40 14.90
CA LEU A 68 -0.07 9.39 14.03
C LEU A 68 -0.73 10.01 12.80
N ILE A 69 -1.19 11.25 12.91
CA ILE A 69 -1.80 11.99 11.80
C ILE A 69 -0.73 12.24 10.73
N GLU A 70 0.41 12.83 11.11
CA GLU A 70 1.49 13.12 10.16
C GLU A 70 2.12 11.83 9.61
N LEU A 71 2.30 10.81 10.43
CA LEU A 71 2.76 9.50 9.97
C LEU A 71 1.85 8.92 8.87
N ARG A 72 0.53 8.94 9.08
CA ARG A 72 -0.43 8.37 8.12
C ARG A 72 -0.67 9.24 6.90
N LYS A 73 -0.30 10.51 6.94
CA LYS A 73 -0.16 11.35 5.73
C LYS A 73 1.04 10.93 4.90
N ALA A 74 2.20 10.74 5.56
CA ALA A 74 3.43 10.33 4.90
C ALA A 74 3.39 8.86 4.40
N VAL A 75 2.62 7.99 5.08
CA VAL A 75 2.53 6.56 4.78
C VAL A 75 1.08 6.18 4.52
N GLY A 76 0.66 6.36 3.27
CA GLY A 76 -0.71 6.05 2.82
C GLY A 76 -0.92 4.54 2.69
N MET A 77 -2.16 4.08 2.89
CA MET A 77 -2.51 2.65 2.79
C MET A 77 -3.76 2.43 1.94
N VAL A 78 -3.66 1.47 1.02
CA VAL A 78 -4.75 0.93 0.22
C VAL A 78 -5.03 -0.50 0.69
N PHE A 79 -6.31 -0.81 0.90
CA PHE A 79 -6.75 -2.08 1.45
C PHE A 79 -7.11 -3.09 0.36
N GLN A 80 -7.19 -4.34 0.73
CA GLN A 80 -7.49 -5.47 -0.14
C GLN A 80 -8.81 -5.30 -0.91
N ARG A 81 -9.85 -4.80 -0.24
CA ARG A 81 -11.12 -4.44 -0.90
C ARG A 81 -11.17 -2.93 -1.07
N PRO A 82 -11.53 -2.45 -2.25
CA PRO A 82 -11.80 -1.02 -2.44
C PRO A 82 -12.75 -0.52 -1.38
N ASN A 83 -12.42 0.59 -0.75
CA ASN A 83 -13.22 1.18 0.33
C ASN A 83 -13.44 2.68 0.12
N PRO A 84 -14.03 3.08 -1.02
CA PRO A 84 -14.41 4.46 -1.19
C PRO A 84 -15.40 4.86 -0.10
N MET A 85 -15.32 6.10 0.36
CA MET A 85 -16.32 6.64 1.28
C MET A 85 -17.65 6.77 0.54
N PRO A 86 -18.81 6.67 1.23
CA PRO A 86 -20.14 6.84 0.63
C PRO A 86 -20.42 8.33 0.30
N LEU A 87 -19.48 8.96 -0.35
CA LEU A 87 -19.45 10.35 -0.80
C LEU A 87 -19.31 10.39 -2.33
N SER A 88 -19.34 11.59 -2.91
CA SER A 88 -19.04 11.78 -4.31
C SER A 88 -17.59 11.38 -4.66
N ILE A 89 -17.33 11.19 -5.96
CA ILE A 89 -15.95 10.99 -6.47
C ILE A 89 -15.06 12.17 -6.06
N TYR A 90 -15.54 13.40 -6.28
CA TYR A 90 -14.87 14.62 -5.89
C TYR A 90 -14.55 14.64 -4.39
N ASP A 91 -15.55 14.42 -3.54
CA ASP A 91 -15.39 14.49 -2.09
C ASP A 91 -14.48 13.38 -1.53
N ASN A 92 -14.40 12.22 -2.18
CA ASN A 92 -13.43 11.18 -1.80
C ASN A 92 -12.00 11.67 -1.92
N VAL A 93 -11.64 12.33 -3.02
CA VAL A 93 -10.28 12.85 -3.23
C VAL A 93 -10.02 14.11 -2.41
N ALA A 94 -11.02 14.99 -2.28
CA ALA A 94 -10.94 16.21 -1.47
C ALA A 94 -10.82 15.94 0.04
N PHE A 95 -11.24 14.78 0.50
CA PHE A 95 -11.38 14.47 1.92
C PHE A 95 -10.10 14.71 2.72
N GLY A 96 -8.97 14.19 2.23
CA GLY A 96 -7.67 14.38 2.86
C GLY A 96 -7.27 15.86 2.95
N LEU A 97 -7.42 16.59 1.85
CA LEU A 97 -7.12 18.02 1.81
C LEU A 97 -7.93 18.80 2.85
N ARG A 98 -9.23 18.56 2.92
CA ARG A 98 -10.14 19.28 3.82
C ARG A 98 -9.87 19.01 5.30
N ILE A 99 -9.48 17.78 5.66
CA ILE A 99 -9.17 17.44 7.07
C ILE A 99 -7.85 18.05 7.51
N HIS A 100 -6.86 18.10 6.61
CA HIS A 100 -5.49 18.48 6.96
C HIS A 100 -5.17 19.94 6.64
N SER A 101 -6.02 20.65 5.91
CA SER A 101 -5.85 22.09 5.69
C SER A 101 -6.47 22.88 6.83
N PRO A 102 -5.80 23.91 7.36
CA PRO A 102 -6.42 24.85 8.27
C PRO A 102 -7.69 25.44 7.63
N ARG A 103 -8.77 25.59 8.41
CA ARG A 103 -10.04 26.12 7.89
C ARG A 103 -9.83 27.45 7.18
N GLY A 104 -10.17 27.49 5.87
CA GLY A 104 -10.13 28.71 5.06
C GLY A 104 -8.80 29.01 4.37
N THR A 105 -7.79 28.14 4.45
CA THR A 105 -6.46 28.40 3.84
C THR A 105 -6.31 27.88 2.41
N VAL A 106 -7.14 26.94 1.98
CA VAL A 106 -7.09 26.41 0.59
C VAL A 106 -8.30 26.95 -0.17
N SER A 107 -8.05 27.56 -1.33
CA SER A 107 -9.13 28.03 -2.18
C SER A 107 -9.82 26.86 -2.87
N ARG A 108 -11.12 27.01 -3.22
CA ARG A 108 -11.86 26.00 -4.00
C ARG A 108 -11.18 25.67 -5.34
N ARG A 109 -10.40 26.61 -5.87
CA ARG A 109 -9.65 26.44 -7.12
C ARG A 109 -8.45 25.51 -6.91
N GLU A 110 -7.67 25.73 -5.86
CA GLU A 110 -6.49 24.90 -5.52
C GLU A 110 -6.91 23.47 -5.18
N ASP A 111 -8.01 23.28 -4.44
CA ASP A 111 -8.62 21.96 -4.20
C ASP A 111 -8.93 21.26 -5.52
N ARG A 112 -9.58 21.97 -6.45
CA ARG A 112 -9.98 21.41 -7.75
C ARG A 112 -8.77 20.98 -8.56
N GLU A 113 -7.75 21.82 -8.68
CA GLU A 113 -6.51 21.53 -9.40
C GLU A 113 -5.79 20.31 -8.81
N ALA A 114 -5.72 20.20 -7.48
CA ALA A 114 -5.11 19.06 -6.79
C ALA A 114 -5.91 17.75 -7.02
N ILE A 115 -7.24 17.83 -7.03
CA ILE A 115 -8.13 16.68 -7.26
C ILE A 115 -8.03 16.20 -8.71
N GLU A 116 -8.09 17.11 -9.69
CA GLU A 116 -7.95 16.80 -11.11
C GLU A 116 -6.59 16.15 -11.38
N LYS A 117 -5.52 16.70 -10.80
CA LYS A 117 -4.17 16.13 -10.89
C LYS A 117 -4.12 14.72 -10.31
N ALA A 118 -4.66 14.50 -9.12
CA ALA A 118 -4.66 13.18 -8.49
C ALA A 118 -5.43 12.13 -9.31
N LEU A 119 -6.60 12.51 -9.85
CA LEU A 119 -7.39 11.62 -10.71
C LEU A 119 -6.72 11.34 -12.05
N THR A 120 -6.01 12.33 -12.63
CA THR A 120 -5.22 12.16 -13.84
C THR A 120 -4.05 11.21 -13.60
N GLU A 121 -3.39 11.34 -12.47
CA GLU A 121 -2.24 10.52 -12.08
C GLU A 121 -2.61 9.02 -11.91
N VAL A 122 -3.85 8.73 -11.53
CA VAL A 122 -4.36 7.36 -11.46
C VAL A 122 -5.09 6.90 -12.74
N PHE A 123 -5.02 7.64 -13.83
CA PHE A 123 -5.72 7.35 -15.09
C PHE A 123 -7.24 7.20 -14.94
N LEU A 124 -7.85 8.00 -14.06
CA LEU A 124 -9.29 7.95 -13.79
C LEU A 124 -10.01 9.23 -14.24
N PHE A 125 -9.33 10.38 -14.38
CA PHE A 125 -9.94 11.67 -14.62
C PHE A 125 -10.85 11.70 -15.85
N ASP A 126 -10.37 11.25 -17.02
CA ASP A 126 -11.15 11.26 -18.25
C ASP A 126 -12.41 10.40 -18.21
N GLN A 127 -12.41 9.38 -17.35
CA GLN A 127 -13.53 8.47 -17.17
C GLN A 127 -14.62 9.05 -16.26
N VAL A 128 -14.29 10.05 -15.40
CA VAL A 128 -15.21 10.55 -14.37
C VAL A 128 -15.44 12.05 -14.39
N LYS A 129 -14.73 12.83 -15.22
CA LYS A 129 -14.77 14.30 -15.23
C LYS A 129 -16.17 14.89 -15.41
N ASP A 130 -17.05 14.22 -16.16
CA ASP A 130 -18.39 14.70 -16.45
C ASP A 130 -19.43 14.31 -15.35
N HIS A 131 -19.00 13.50 -14.36
CA HIS A 131 -19.89 13.02 -13.29
C HIS A 131 -19.22 12.92 -11.92
N MET A 132 -18.35 13.88 -11.61
CA MET A 132 -17.61 13.98 -10.34
C MET A 132 -18.50 13.95 -9.08
N ASN A 133 -19.78 14.34 -9.22
CA ASN A 133 -20.75 14.32 -8.12
C ASN A 133 -21.43 12.95 -7.92
N ARG A 134 -21.17 11.97 -8.80
CA ARG A 134 -21.69 10.60 -8.65
C ARG A 134 -21.12 9.96 -7.39
N LYS A 135 -21.90 9.10 -6.72
CA LYS A 135 -21.42 8.32 -5.58
C LYS A 135 -20.25 7.43 -5.99
N ALA A 136 -19.18 7.49 -5.23
CA ALA A 136 -17.97 6.72 -5.50
C ALA A 136 -18.19 5.20 -5.39
N THR A 137 -19.14 4.77 -4.55
CA THR A 137 -19.54 3.35 -4.41
C THR A 137 -20.23 2.76 -5.62
N ASP A 138 -20.73 3.60 -6.56
CA ASP A 138 -21.40 3.16 -7.78
C ASP A 138 -20.42 2.94 -8.94
N LEU A 139 -19.13 3.21 -8.74
CA LEU A 139 -18.08 2.96 -9.72
C LEU A 139 -17.78 1.45 -9.84
N PRO A 140 -17.31 0.96 -11.00
CA PRO A 140 -16.71 -0.36 -11.13
C PRO A 140 -15.56 -0.57 -10.14
N LEU A 141 -15.29 -1.80 -9.70
CA LEU A 141 -14.31 -2.12 -8.66
C LEU A 141 -12.90 -1.59 -9.00
N GLU A 142 -12.47 -1.71 -10.24
CA GLU A 142 -11.19 -1.18 -10.71
C GLU A 142 -11.11 0.35 -10.52
N GLN A 143 -12.17 1.08 -10.91
CA GLN A 143 -12.24 2.53 -10.72
C GLN A 143 -12.31 2.91 -9.23
N GLN A 144 -13.02 2.13 -8.40
CA GLN A 144 -13.02 2.32 -6.96
C GLN A 144 -11.61 2.15 -6.38
N GLN A 145 -10.84 1.16 -6.85
CA GLN A 145 -9.47 0.94 -6.39
C GLN A 145 -8.56 2.10 -6.78
N LYS A 146 -8.63 2.56 -8.03
CA LYS A 146 -7.93 3.76 -8.49
C LYS A 146 -8.30 5.00 -7.67
N LEU A 147 -9.58 5.17 -7.36
CA LEU A 147 -10.06 6.27 -6.52
C LEU A 147 -9.48 6.20 -5.09
N CYS A 148 -9.38 4.99 -4.50
CA CYS A 148 -8.76 4.80 -3.20
C CYS A 148 -7.26 5.18 -3.21
N ILE A 149 -6.57 4.98 -4.32
CA ILE A 149 -5.19 5.45 -4.52
C ILE A 149 -5.19 6.98 -4.69
N ALA A 150 -6.03 7.52 -5.60
CA ALA A 150 -6.13 8.97 -5.86
C ALA A 150 -6.39 9.78 -4.58
N ARG A 151 -7.18 9.26 -3.65
CA ARG A 151 -7.49 9.88 -2.36
C ARG A 151 -6.25 10.17 -1.50
N LEU A 152 -5.18 9.41 -1.67
CA LEU A 152 -3.93 9.56 -0.92
C LEU A 152 -3.00 10.62 -1.53
N LEU A 153 -2.99 10.75 -2.86
CA LEU A 153 -1.99 11.52 -3.59
C LEU A 153 -1.95 13.01 -3.27
N PRO A 154 -3.08 13.72 -3.02
CA PRO A 154 -3.06 15.12 -2.64
C PRO A 154 -2.30 15.41 -1.33
N LEU A 155 -2.16 14.40 -0.46
CA LEU A 155 -1.40 14.48 0.79
C LEU A 155 0.11 14.32 0.57
N LYS A 156 0.55 14.01 -0.65
CA LYS A 156 1.95 13.82 -1.04
C LYS A 156 2.66 12.79 -0.15
N PRO A 157 2.16 11.56 -0.07
CA PRO A 157 2.79 10.54 0.76
C PRO A 157 4.21 10.20 0.27
N GLU A 158 5.07 9.76 1.17
CA GLU A 158 6.41 9.23 0.85
C GLU A 158 6.34 7.74 0.48
N VAL A 159 5.42 7.03 1.15
CA VAL A 159 5.27 5.59 1.01
C VAL A 159 3.80 5.24 0.76
N LEU A 160 3.57 4.35 -0.20
CA LEU A 160 2.27 3.75 -0.48
C LEU A 160 2.30 2.27 -0.08
N LEU A 161 1.47 1.91 0.89
CA LEU A 161 1.27 0.53 1.34
C LEU A 161 0.06 -0.06 0.61
N MET A 162 0.26 -1.18 -0.09
CA MET A 162 -0.77 -1.85 -0.89
C MET A 162 -1.01 -3.26 -0.33
N ASP A 163 -2.13 -3.45 0.35
CA ASP A 163 -2.51 -4.75 0.92
C ASP A 163 -3.39 -5.50 -0.09
N GLU A 164 -2.79 -6.35 -0.92
CA GLU A 164 -3.43 -7.15 -1.98
C GLU A 164 -4.36 -6.32 -2.92
N PRO A 165 -3.89 -5.22 -3.53
CA PRO A 165 -4.75 -4.23 -4.19
C PRO A 165 -5.51 -4.75 -5.42
N CYS A 166 -5.14 -5.93 -5.95
CA CYS A 166 -5.74 -6.51 -7.15
C CYS A 166 -6.59 -7.75 -6.87
N SER A 167 -6.69 -8.22 -5.62
CA SER A 167 -7.32 -9.51 -5.32
C SER A 167 -8.82 -9.58 -5.62
N ALA A 168 -9.51 -8.43 -5.69
CA ALA A 168 -10.94 -8.34 -6.00
C ALA A 168 -11.21 -8.00 -7.48
N LEU A 169 -10.17 -7.85 -8.31
CA LEU A 169 -10.26 -7.39 -9.69
C LEU A 169 -10.17 -8.56 -10.67
N ASP A 170 -10.77 -8.41 -11.83
CA ASP A 170 -10.55 -9.27 -12.98
C ASP A 170 -9.17 -9.04 -13.62
N ALA A 171 -8.84 -9.78 -14.68
CA ALA A 171 -7.54 -9.68 -15.34
C ALA A 171 -7.26 -8.28 -15.90
N ALA A 172 -8.25 -7.66 -16.55
CA ALA A 172 -8.10 -6.32 -17.13
C ALA A 172 -7.94 -5.24 -16.04
N GLY A 173 -8.73 -5.28 -14.98
CA GLY A 173 -8.61 -4.39 -13.84
C GLY A 173 -7.28 -4.57 -13.10
N THR A 174 -6.80 -5.81 -12.97
CA THR A 174 -5.48 -6.11 -12.40
C THR A 174 -4.37 -5.48 -13.23
N GLU A 175 -4.39 -5.66 -14.54
CA GLU A 175 -3.39 -5.06 -15.45
C GLU A 175 -3.42 -3.52 -15.37
N ALA A 176 -4.61 -2.92 -15.34
CA ALA A 176 -4.78 -1.48 -15.22
C ALA A 176 -4.17 -0.93 -13.92
N VAL A 177 -4.37 -1.62 -12.78
CA VAL A 177 -3.78 -1.22 -11.49
C VAL A 177 -2.27 -1.49 -11.47
N GLU A 178 -1.78 -2.60 -12.03
CA GLU A 178 -0.34 -2.87 -12.15
C GLU A 178 0.37 -1.78 -12.96
N ASN A 179 -0.19 -1.36 -14.10
CA ASN A 179 0.35 -0.29 -14.93
C ASN A 179 0.37 1.05 -14.17
N LEU A 180 -0.69 1.34 -13.42
CA LEU A 180 -0.73 2.49 -12.53
C LEU A 180 0.40 2.44 -11.49
N LEU A 181 0.58 1.33 -10.78
CA LEU A 181 1.62 1.21 -9.76
C LEU A 181 3.02 1.37 -10.35
N ARG A 182 3.26 0.88 -11.57
CA ARG A 182 4.54 1.13 -12.28
C ARG A 182 4.79 2.61 -12.55
N SER A 183 3.76 3.36 -12.93
CA SER A 183 3.88 4.81 -13.16
C SER A 183 4.11 5.59 -11.87
N LEU A 184 3.52 5.13 -10.76
CA LEU A 184 3.64 5.78 -9.45
C LEU A 184 5.01 5.58 -8.80
N LYS A 185 5.75 4.49 -9.10
CA LYS A 185 7.05 4.22 -8.49
C LYS A 185 8.10 5.30 -8.75
N GLU A 186 7.98 6.08 -9.83
CA GLU A 186 8.90 7.18 -10.12
C GLU A 186 8.87 8.28 -9.04
N ARG A 187 7.79 8.35 -8.27
CA ARG A 187 7.56 9.39 -7.27
C ARG A 187 7.35 8.86 -5.86
N TYR A 188 6.95 7.60 -5.71
CA TYR A 188 6.57 7.01 -4.44
C TYR A 188 7.34 5.72 -4.17
N THR A 189 7.66 5.46 -2.92
CA THR A 189 8.09 4.14 -2.49
C THR A 189 6.87 3.28 -2.28
N ILE A 190 6.80 2.09 -2.90
CA ILE A 190 5.62 1.22 -2.84
C ILE A 190 5.99 -0.09 -2.16
N ILE A 191 5.19 -0.49 -1.17
CA ILE A 191 5.27 -1.82 -0.57
C ILE A 191 3.95 -2.53 -0.84
N ILE A 192 4.00 -3.64 -1.56
CA ILE A 192 2.81 -4.39 -1.97
C ILE A 192 2.80 -5.79 -1.37
N VAL A 193 1.72 -6.16 -0.71
CA VAL A 193 1.42 -7.55 -0.37
C VAL A 193 0.68 -8.20 -1.54
N THR A 194 1.13 -9.35 -1.95
CA THR A 194 0.41 -10.18 -2.92
C THR A 194 0.63 -11.66 -2.67
N HIS A 195 -0.39 -12.46 -2.94
CA HIS A 195 -0.29 -13.92 -3.00
C HIS A 195 -0.09 -14.42 -4.44
N ASN A 196 -0.13 -13.52 -5.44
CA ASN A 196 0.06 -13.85 -6.85
C ASN A 196 1.55 -13.69 -7.22
N MET A 197 2.24 -14.82 -7.40
CA MET A 197 3.66 -14.86 -7.76
C MET A 197 3.96 -14.19 -9.11
N ALA A 198 3.08 -14.40 -10.08
CA ALA A 198 3.25 -13.78 -11.39
C ALA A 198 3.14 -12.25 -11.29
N GLN A 199 2.24 -11.73 -10.44
CA GLN A 199 2.13 -10.30 -10.16
C GLN A 199 3.41 -9.78 -9.48
N ALA A 200 3.89 -10.43 -8.41
CA ALA A 200 5.13 -10.04 -7.74
C ALA A 200 6.28 -9.96 -8.73
N ARG A 201 6.46 -11.01 -9.56
CA ARG A 201 7.53 -11.09 -10.56
C ARG A 201 7.47 -9.97 -11.62
N ARG A 202 6.24 -9.58 -12.06
CA ARG A 202 6.08 -8.56 -13.12
C ARG A 202 6.20 -7.14 -12.59
N LEU A 203 5.78 -6.91 -11.33
CA LEU A 203 5.55 -5.57 -10.80
C LEU A 203 6.70 -5.06 -9.92
N SER A 204 7.32 -5.93 -9.12
CA SER A 204 8.27 -5.49 -8.10
C SER A 204 9.71 -5.46 -8.57
N ASP A 205 10.48 -4.56 -7.98
CA ASP A 205 11.94 -4.47 -8.14
C ASP A 205 12.65 -5.38 -7.13
N GLU A 206 12.08 -5.50 -5.92
CA GLU A 206 12.55 -6.35 -4.85
C GLU A 206 11.42 -7.20 -4.27
N CYS A 207 11.76 -8.36 -3.78
CA CYS A 207 10.85 -9.24 -3.08
C CYS A 207 11.35 -9.60 -1.69
N ILE A 208 10.42 -9.65 -0.75
CA ILE A 208 10.63 -10.21 0.58
C ILE A 208 9.73 -11.45 0.70
N TYR A 209 10.34 -12.61 0.90
CA TYR A 209 9.62 -13.83 1.24
C TYR A 209 9.47 -13.97 2.75
N MET A 210 8.24 -14.15 3.19
CA MET A 210 7.89 -14.32 4.60
C MET A 210 7.27 -15.70 4.85
N LEU A 211 7.66 -16.32 5.96
CA LEU A 211 7.15 -17.62 6.39
C LEU A 211 7.00 -17.63 7.92
N SER A 212 5.83 -18.00 8.42
CA SER A 212 5.55 -18.19 9.86
C SER A 212 6.00 -17.01 10.76
N GLY A 213 5.87 -15.79 10.26
CA GLY A 213 6.23 -14.57 10.98
C GLY A 213 7.71 -14.17 10.84
N GLU A 214 8.50 -14.89 10.07
CA GLU A 214 9.90 -14.62 9.81
C GLU A 214 10.10 -14.09 8.39
N MET A 215 11.12 -13.25 8.19
CA MET A 215 11.63 -12.92 6.87
C MET A 215 12.69 -13.95 6.49
N ILE A 216 12.41 -14.74 5.45
CA ILE A 216 13.28 -15.80 5.00
C ILE A 216 14.34 -15.27 4.03
N GLU A 217 13.90 -14.45 3.07
CA GLU A 217 14.78 -13.90 2.06
C GLU A 217 14.30 -12.52 1.63
N HIS A 218 15.26 -11.62 1.36
CA HIS A 218 15.04 -10.32 0.74
C HIS A 218 16.06 -10.10 -0.35
N ALA A 219 15.63 -10.05 -1.60
CA ALA A 219 16.50 -9.95 -2.76
C ALA A 219 15.84 -9.16 -3.90
N PRO A 220 16.61 -8.71 -4.92
CA PRO A 220 16.06 -8.27 -6.19
C PRO A 220 15.11 -9.34 -6.74
N THR A 221 13.98 -8.91 -7.28
CA THR A 221 12.92 -9.83 -7.73
C THR A 221 13.43 -10.88 -8.72
N ALA A 222 14.25 -10.46 -9.68
CA ALA A 222 14.83 -11.40 -10.65
C ALA A 222 15.68 -12.49 -9.95
N SER A 223 16.52 -12.11 -8.99
CA SER A 223 17.35 -13.07 -8.25
C SER A 223 16.52 -14.02 -7.42
N LEU A 224 15.54 -13.50 -6.67
CA LEU A 224 14.68 -14.31 -5.80
C LEU A 224 13.88 -15.36 -6.58
N PHE A 225 13.42 -15.04 -7.81
CA PHE A 225 12.64 -15.94 -8.65
C PHE A 225 13.47 -16.89 -9.52
N LEU A 226 14.74 -16.55 -9.84
CA LEU A 226 15.58 -17.38 -10.73
C LEU A 226 16.61 -18.20 -9.97
N THR A 227 17.17 -17.63 -8.92
CA THR A 227 18.26 -18.23 -8.13
C THR A 227 18.07 -17.88 -6.65
N PRO A 228 17.00 -18.39 -6.00
CA PRO A 228 16.75 -18.12 -4.59
C PRO A 228 17.92 -18.60 -3.74
N GLY A 229 18.28 -17.80 -2.73
CA GLY A 229 19.38 -18.11 -1.79
C GLY A 229 18.98 -19.08 -0.69
N ASP A 230 17.68 -19.18 -0.38
CA ASP A 230 17.14 -20.07 0.67
C ASP A 230 16.28 -21.16 0.04
N LYS A 231 16.49 -22.41 0.44
CA LYS A 231 15.74 -23.55 -0.08
C LYS A 231 14.23 -23.45 0.16
N ARG A 232 13.81 -22.83 1.26
CA ARG A 232 12.39 -22.58 1.56
C ARG A 232 11.76 -21.61 0.57
N THR A 233 12.54 -20.64 0.07
CA THR A 233 12.11 -19.74 -1.00
C THR A 233 11.92 -20.49 -2.31
N GLU A 234 12.87 -21.36 -2.66
CA GLU A 234 12.79 -22.21 -3.85
C GLU A 234 11.53 -23.10 -3.82
N GLU A 235 11.33 -23.84 -2.72
CA GLU A 235 10.16 -24.70 -2.53
C GLU A 235 8.84 -23.95 -2.64
N TYR A 236 8.78 -22.72 -2.10
CA TYR A 236 7.59 -21.88 -2.18
C TYR A 236 7.31 -21.40 -3.62
N ILE A 237 8.34 -20.94 -4.35
CA ILE A 237 8.21 -20.46 -5.75
C ILE A 237 7.80 -21.60 -6.68
N GLU A 238 8.31 -22.81 -6.47
CA GLU A 238 7.96 -24.01 -7.26
C GLU A 238 6.61 -24.63 -6.89
N GLY A 239 5.90 -24.07 -5.91
CA GLY A 239 4.61 -24.60 -5.46
C GLY A 239 4.72 -25.93 -4.69
N ARG A 240 5.90 -26.29 -4.23
CA ARG A 240 6.17 -27.50 -3.43
C ARG A 240 5.95 -27.29 -1.93
N TYR A 241 5.57 -26.09 -1.56
CA TYR A 241 5.27 -25.72 -0.18
C TYR A 241 3.83 -26.12 0.16
N GLY A 242 3.65 -27.11 1.04
CA GLY A 242 2.39 -27.60 1.57
C GLY A 242 2.56 -28.13 2.99
#